data_7460d6bff45b03026cfb6e9104f48672
#
_entry.id   7460d6bff45b03026cfb6e9104f48672
#
_cell.length_a   1.000
_cell.length_b   1.000
_cell.length_c   1.000
_cell.angle_alpha   90.00
_cell.angle_beta   90.00
_cell.angle_gamma   90.00
#
_symmetry.space_group_name_H-M   'P 1'
#
loop_
_entity.id
_entity.type
_entity.pdbx_description
1 polymer ?
#
loop_
_entity_poly.entity_id
_entity_poly.type
_entity_poly.pdbx_seq_one_letter_code
_entity_poly.pdbx_strand_id
1 'polypeptide(L)'
;TGGEVEPVVGDPAEAVAVRNGRVLAVGSTEEVMDHRRRDTEVVDLAGDALLPGLVEPHTHPDLCGQLYSWIDVSGFNHRSVEGVEKALREGIAGTGPGEWVYAFGLDFMLTEGLGVWDRARLDAMAPDNPLAIMIQSMHTVFANSAALAACGIDESVEDSGSGGRYVRDASGRLTGRVEELDAIWPLLVHGMPGPDLLAQQVADQYGRYAEVGITCVGMAGTFLGGGDFATYRDLAAGGDVPLRLVAYMRHEEALGSHLAPGHGDDEGLFSVAGVKLWYDGSPYTGTMLLDDPYLDTELCCCTLGIESGTVGRPNFDPADLREILGELHHSGWQV
;
A
#
# COMPACT_ATOMS: atom_id res chain seq x y z
N THR A 1 35.61 6.70 1.54
CA THR A 1 36.51 7.88 1.49
C THR A 1 36.40 8.54 0.11
N GLY A 2 36.98 9.75 -0.04
CA GLY A 2 37.06 10.41 -1.37
C GLY A 2 35.78 11.10 -1.83
N GLY A 3 34.83 11.33 -0.96
CA GLY A 3 33.58 12.04 -1.18
C GLY A 3 33.06 12.64 0.12
N GLU A 4 31.82 13.12 0.12
CA GLU A 4 31.13 13.67 1.27
C GLU A 4 30.25 12.63 1.94
N VAL A 5 30.33 12.52 3.27
CA VAL A 5 29.47 11.62 4.08
C VAL A 5 28.50 12.48 4.87
N GLU A 6 27.20 12.33 4.59
CA GLU A 6 26.12 13.08 5.24
C GLU A 6 25.44 12.22 6.30
N PRO A 7 25.84 12.27 7.58
CA PRO A 7 25.19 11.54 8.64
C PRO A 7 23.83 12.18 8.99
N VAL A 8 22.89 11.37 9.53
CA VAL A 8 21.60 11.92 10.01
C VAL A 8 21.82 12.86 11.22
N VAL A 9 22.86 12.60 12.02
CA VAL A 9 23.20 13.37 13.21
C VAL A 9 24.67 13.71 13.19
N GLY A 10 24.99 14.98 13.41
CA GLY A 10 26.36 15.51 13.39
C GLY A 10 26.66 16.32 12.13
N ASP A 11 27.90 16.77 12.01
CA ASP A 11 28.37 17.52 10.85
C ASP A 11 28.74 16.57 9.70
N PRO A 12 28.73 17.05 8.44
CA PRO A 12 29.26 16.30 7.29
C PRO A 12 30.69 15.81 7.54
N ALA A 13 30.99 14.63 7.05
CA ALA A 13 32.25 13.94 7.27
C ALA A 13 32.92 13.54 5.94
N GLU A 14 34.17 13.11 5.96
CA GLU A 14 34.94 12.70 4.77
C GLU A 14 34.92 11.19 4.56
N ALA A 15 34.63 10.42 5.61
CA ALA A 15 34.71 8.98 5.56
C ALA A 15 33.82 8.30 6.61
N VAL A 16 33.47 7.03 6.34
CA VAL A 16 32.82 6.15 7.30
C VAL A 16 33.50 4.77 7.29
N ALA A 17 33.69 4.18 8.46
CA ALA A 17 34.08 2.78 8.60
C ALA A 17 32.91 1.93 9.04
N VAL A 18 32.71 0.78 8.38
CA VAL A 18 31.66 -0.20 8.70
C VAL A 18 32.31 -1.54 9.03
N ARG A 19 31.83 -2.20 10.07
CA ARG A 19 32.23 -3.56 10.45
C ARG A 19 31.03 -4.37 10.91
N ASN A 20 30.87 -5.57 10.37
CA ASN A 20 29.77 -6.48 10.72
C ASN A 20 28.39 -5.79 10.63
N GLY A 21 28.14 -5.06 9.52
CA GLY A 21 26.86 -4.37 9.29
C GLY A 21 26.60 -3.15 10.20
N ARG A 22 27.61 -2.68 10.98
CA ARG A 22 27.43 -1.54 11.88
C ARG A 22 28.48 -0.45 11.59
N VAL A 23 28.06 0.80 11.66
CA VAL A 23 28.94 1.95 11.60
C VAL A 23 29.89 1.90 12.80
N LEU A 24 31.21 1.91 12.53
CA LEU A 24 32.26 1.87 13.52
C LEU A 24 32.80 3.27 13.83
N ALA A 25 32.97 4.08 12.80
CA ALA A 25 33.45 5.45 12.91
C ALA A 25 32.94 6.30 11.74
N VAL A 26 32.70 7.57 11.99
CA VAL A 26 32.41 8.63 11.01
C VAL A 26 33.29 9.81 11.35
N GLY A 27 33.99 10.43 10.39
CA GLY A 27 34.87 11.52 10.62
C GLY A 27 35.78 11.86 9.44
N SER A 28 36.92 12.44 9.70
CA SER A 28 37.95 12.69 8.70
C SER A 28 38.46 11.38 8.08
N THR A 29 38.99 11.47 6.87
CA THR A 29 39.62 10.31 6.22
C THR A 29 40.77 9.75 7.05
N GLU A 30 41.56 10.58 7.69
CA GLU A 30 42.68 10.19 8.55
C GLU A 30 42.20 9.36 9.75
N GLU A 31 41.23 9.86 10.51
CA GLU A 31 40.65 9.17 11.67
C GLU A 31 40.01 7.83 11.31
N VAL A 32 39.25 7.79 10.22
CA VAL A 32 38.55 6.59 9.80
C VAL A 32 39.52 5.53 9.27
N MET A 33 40.58 5.92 8.59
CA MET A 33 41.63 5.02 8.09
C MET A 33 42.44 4.35 9.21
N ASP A 34 42.48 4.88 10.44
CA ASP A 34 43.06 4.20 11.60
C ASP A 34 42.36 2.87 11.94
N HIS A 35 41.10 2.70 11.52
CA HIS A 35 40.35 1.47 11.67
C HIS A 35 40.66 0.43 10.59
N ARG A 36 41.46 0.77 9.56
CA ARG A 36 41.81 -0.12 8.44
C ARG A 36 42.59 -1.33 8.91
N ARG A 37 42.23 -2.51 8.40
CA ARG A 37 42.92 -3.77 8.59
C ARG A 37 43.38 -4.31 7.24
N ARG A 38 44.10 -5.44 7.26
CA ARG A 38 44.66 -6.06 6.06
C ARG A 38 43.57 -6.47 5.03
N ASP A 39 42.41 -6.85 5.52
CA ASP A 39 41.23 -7.32 4.77
C ASP A 39 40.14 -6.25 4.58
N THR A 40 40.44 -5.01 4.97
CA THR A 40 39.49 -3.90 4.80
C THR A 40 39.42 -3.49 3.34
N GLU A 41 38.26 -3.58 2.74
CA GLU A 41 37.95 -2.96 1.47
C GLU A 41 37.82 -1.44 1.64
N VAL A 42 38.46 -0.68 0.78
CA VAL A 42 38.36 0.77 0.76
C VAL A 42 37.64 1.17 -0.51
N VAL A 43 36.44 1.74 -0.35
CA VAL A 43 35.66 2.29 -1.46
C VAL A 43 35.99 3.78 -1.58
N ASP A 44 36.42 4.18 -2.79
CA ASP A 44 36.58 5.59 -3.14
C ASP A 44 35.27 6.09 -3.76
N LEU A 45 34.68 7.10 -3.15
CA LEU A 45 33.42 7.70 -3.62
C LEU A 45 33.62 8.61 -4.85
N ALA A 46 34.87 8.89 -5.22
CA ALA A 46 35.22 9.70 -6.40
C ALA A 46 34.49 11.08 -6.46
N GLY A 47 34.21 11.66 -5.32
CA GLY A 47 33.49 12.92 -5.18
C GLY A 47 31.98 12.79 -5.00
N ASP A 48 31.44 11.58 -5.05
CA ASP A 48 30.02 11.34 -4.76
C ASP A 48 29.72 11.47 -3.26
N ALA A 49 28.45 11.73 -2.93
CA ALA A 49 27.97 11.77 -1.56
C ALA A 49 27.50 10.39 -1.10
N LEU A 50 27.83 10.04 0.16
CA LEU A 50 27.31 8.87 0.85
C LEU A 50 26.26 9.31 1.86
N LEU A 51 25.05 8.81 1.68
CA LEU A 51 23.90 9.08 2.53
C LEU A 51 23.51 7.82 3.30
N PRO A 52 22.86 7.94 4.49
CA PRO A 52 22.12 6.83 5.07
C PRO A 52 21.05 6.35 4.10
N GLY A 53 20.79 5.04 4.08
CA GLY A 53 19.71 4.49 3.28
C GLY A 53 18.37 5.10 3.66
N LEU A 54 17.51 5.32 2.66
CA LEU A 54 16.19 5.89 2.87
C LEU A 54 15.30 4.93 3.66
N VAL A 55 14.40 5.49 4.46
CA VAL A 55 13.38 4.75 5.20
C VAL A 55 12.03 5.09 4.61
N GLU A 56 11.31 4.10 4.12
CA GLU A 56 9.89 4.20 3.77
C GLU A 56 9.06 3.82 5.01
N PRO A 57 8.48 4.79 5.74
CA PRO A 57 7.88 4.53 7.04
C PRO A 57 6.47 3.94 6.96
N HIS A 58 5.80 3.97 5.81
CA HIS A 58 4.41 3.56 5.66
C HIS A 58 4.09 3.06 4.25
N THR A 59 4.14 1.76 4.06
CA THR A 59 3.76 1.12 2.79
C THR A 59 3.12 -0.25 3.03
N HIS A 60 2.66 -0.88 1.94
CA HIS A 60 2.06 -2.21 1.92
C HIS A 60 2.74 -3.03 0.82
N PRO A 61 3.92 -3.64 1.07
CA PRO A 61 4.73 -4.28 0.03
C PRO A 61 4.01 -5.41 -0.71
N ASP A 62 3.17 -6.16 0.00
CA ASP A 62 2.33 -7.22 -0.53
C ASP A 62 1.31 -6.68 -1.54
N LEU A 63 0.57 -5.66 -1.13
CA LEU A 63 -0.42 -5.03 -1.98
C LEU A 63 0.23 -4.30 -3.15
N CYS A 64 1.32 -3.56 -2.93
CA CYS A 64 2.08 -2.92 -4.00
C CYS A 64 2.59 -3.93 -5.02
N GLY A 65 3.16 -5.05 -4.57
CA GLY A 65 3.62 -6.14 -5.45
C GLY A 65 2.48 -6.67 -6.33
N GLN A 66 1.31 -6.89 -5.75
CA GLN A 66 0.11 -7.31 -6.49
C GLN A 66 -0.35 -6.25 -7.50
N LEU A 67 -0.45 -4.98 -7.07
CA LEU A 67 -0.95 -3.89 -7.90
C LEU A 67 -0.05 -3.61 -9.12
N TYR A 68 1.25 -3.86 -9.02
CA TYR A 68 2.16 -3.78 -10.17
C TYR A 68 1.89 -4.83 -11.25
N SER A 69 1.15 -5.89 -10.96
CA SER A 69 0.71 -6.87 -11.96
C SER A 69 -0.55 -6.45 -12.72
N TRP A 70 -1.23 -5.40 -12.27
CA TRP A 70 -2.45 -4.89 -12.86
C TRP A 70 -2.15 -3.84 -13.93
N ILE A 71 -3.13 -3.53 -14.77
CA ILE A 71 -3.01 -2.47 -15.77
C ILE A 71 -2.83 -1.14 -15.04
N ASP A 72 -1.72 -0.46 -15.28
CA ASP A 72 -1.49 0.87 -14.73
C ASP A 72 -2.36 1.90 -15.46
N VAL A 73 -3.24 2.57 -14.71
CA VAL A 73 -4.06 3.69 -15.16
C VAL A 73 -3.84 4.92 -14.29
N SER A 74 -2.68 4.98 -13.63
CA SER A 74 -2.35 6.07 -12.72
C SER A 74 -2.15 7.41 -13.43
N GLY A 75 -2.54 8.48 -12.76
CA GLY A 75 -2.30 9.83 -13.24
C GLY A 75 -0.81 10.23 -13.29
N PHE A 76 0.08 9.42 -12.72
CA PHE A 76 1.53 9.59 -12.88
C PHE A 76 1.97 9.27 -14.31
N ASN A 77 1.44 8.20 -14.89
CA ASN A 77 1.78 7.71 -16.22
C ASN A 77 0.76 8.14 -17.30
N HIS A 78 -0.51 8.39 -16.91
CA HIS A 78 -1.61 8.70 -17.82
C HIS A 78 -2.34 9.97 -17.37
N ARG A 79 -1.89 11.12 -17.85
CA ARG A 79 -2.44 12.44 -17.48
C ARG A 79 -3.67 12.87 -18.30
N SER A 80 -4.15 12.04 -19.22
CA SER A 80 -5.34 12.30 -20.03
C SER A 80 -6.28 11.10 -20.05
N VAL A 81 -7.55 11.35 -20.31
CA VAL A 81 -8.58 10.32 -20.47
C VAL A 81 -8.23 9.33 -21.58
N GLU A 82 -7.73 9.84 -22.71
CA GLU A 82 -7.31 9.02 -23.85
C GLU A 82 -6.17 8.08 -23.48
N GLY A 83 -5.22 8.52 -22.64
CA GLY A 83 -4.12 7.70 -22.15
C GLY A 83 -4.63 6.55 -21.27
N VAL A 84 -5.50 6.85 -20.30
CA VAL A 84 -6.16 5.86 -19.44
C VAL A 84 -6.96 4.85 -20.26
N GLU A 85 -7.83 5.32 -21.17
CA GLU A 85 -8.63 4.42 -22.01
C GLU A 85 -7.79 3.58 -22.96
N LYS A 86 -6.67 4.13 -23.47
CA LYS A 86 -5.74 3.37 -24.29
C LYS A 86 -5.12 2.23 -23.50
N ALA A 87 -4.60 2.51 -22.30
CA ALA A 87 -4.02 1.48 -21.42
C ALA A 87 -5.01 0.38 -21.10
N LEU A 88 -6.25 0.73 -20.76
CA LEU A 88 -7.31 -0.25 -20.52
C LEU A 88 -7.62 -1.09 -21.76
N ARG A 89 -7.80 -0.48 -22.94
CA ARG A 89 -8.08 -1.22 -24.17
C ARG A 89 -6.95 -2.19 -24.54
N GLU A 90 -5.71 -1.77 -24.37
CA GLU A 90 -4.53 -2.63 -24.63
C GLU A 90 -4.46 -3.81 -23.66
N GLY A 91 -4.71 -3.57 -22.35
CA GLY A 91 -4.73 -4.62 -21.34
C GLY A 91 -5.89 -5.59 -21.53
N ILE A 92 -7.10 -5.09 -21.81
CA ILE A 92 -8.28 -5.93 -22.10
C ILE A 92 -8.03 -6.80 -23.34
N ALA A 93 -7.45 -6.24 -24.41
CA ALA A 93 -7.15 -6.98 -25.63
C ALA A 93 -6.08 -8.08 -25.42
N GLY A 94 -5.25 -7.97 -24.40
CA GLY A 94 -4.27 -8.98 -24.00
C GLY A 94 -4.83 -10.08 -23.11
N THR A 95 -6.09 -9.98 -22.68
CA THR A 95 -6.73 -10.90 -21.73
C THR A 95 -7.73 -11.80 -22.47
N GLY A 96 -7.76 -13.09 -22.14
CA GLY A 96 -8.70 -14.05 -22.74
C GLY A 96 -10.16 -13.78 -22.35
N PRO A 97 -11.14 -14.13 -23.20
CA PRO A 97 -12.55 -13.95 -22.87
C PRO A 97 -12.93 -14.67 -21.56
N GLY A 98 -13.67 -14.00 -20.70
CA GLY A 98 -14.10 -14.51 -19.38
C GLY A 98 -13.03 -14.42 -18.29
N GLU A 99 -11.79 -14.09 -18.62
CA GLU A 99 -10.74 -13.84 -17.62
C GLU A 99 -10.89 -12.46 -16.99
N TRP A 100 -10.52 -12.33 -15.72
CA TRP A 100 -10.58 -11.08 -15.00
C TRP A 100 -9.55 -10.08 -15.52
N VAL A 101 -10.00 -8.83 -15.66
CA VAL A 101 -9.15 -7.67 -15.95
C VAL A 101 -9.12 -6.77 -14.74
N TYR A 102 -7.91 -6.49 -14.25
CA TYR A 102 -7.68 -5.57 -13.16
C TYR A 102 -6.88 -4.37 -13.61
N ALA A 103 -7.27 -3.18 -13.14
CA ALA A 103 -6.51 -1.96 -13.33
C ALA A 103 -6.40 -1.19 -12.00
N PHE A 104 -5.32 -0.44 -11.84
CA PHE A 104 -5.05 0.32 -10.62
C PHE A 104 -4.55 1.73 -10.92
N GLY A 105 -4.92 2.64 -10.02
CA GLY A 105 -4.33 3.97 -9.96
C GLY A 105 -5.17 5.07 -10.60
N LEU A 106 -6.43 4.80 -10.99
CA LEU A 106 -7.30 5.86 -11.52
C LEU A 106 -7.38 7.02 -10.53
N ASP A 107 -7.05 8.24 -10.99
CA ASP A 107 -6.92 9.41 -10.13
C ASP A 107 -7.59 10.63 -10.75
N PHE A 108 -8.69 11.05 -10.14
CA PHE A 108 -9.49 12.19 -10.60
C PHE A 108 -8.82 13.56 -10.36
N MET A 109 -7.77 13.61 -9.54
CA MET A 109 -7.01 14.85 -9.29
C MET A 109 -5.82 15.00 -10.25
N LEU A 110 -5.18 13.91 -10.64
CA LEU A 110 -4.01 13.93 -11.51
C LEU A 110 -4.35 13.80 -13.00
N THR A 111 -5.48 13.14 -13.33
CA THR A 111 -5.94 12.98 -14.71
C THR A 111 -7.16 13.85 -14.94
N GLU A 112 -6.99 14.96 -15.65
CA GLU A 112 -8.08 15.89 -15.92
C GLU A 112 -9.14 15.29 -16.83
N GLY A 113 -10.41 15.61 -16.57
CA GLY A 113 -11.53 15.29 -17.44
C GLY A 113 -11.94 13.81 -17.44
N LEU A 114 -11.53 13.01 -16.46
CA LEU A 114 -11.92 11.59 -16.38
C LEU A 114 -13.44 11.37 -16.45
N GLY A 115 -14.23 12.33 -15.94
CA GLY A 115 -15.68 12.27 -15.99
C GLY A 115 -16.23 11.10 -15.16
N VAL A 116 -17.44 10.66 -15.52
CA VAL A 116 -18.12 9.57 -14.82
C VAL A 116 -17.61 8.22 -15.32
N TRP A 117 -17.22 7.37 -14.38
CA TRP A 117 -16.88 5.95 -14.61
C TRP A 117 -18.02 5.11 -14.03
N ASP A 118 -18.94 4.72 -14.87
CA ASP A 118 -20.10 3.91 -14.49
C ASP A 118 -20.05 2.52 -15.12
N ARG A 119 -20.96 1.67 -14.65
CA ARG A 119 -21.12 0.28 -15.11
C ARG A 119 -21.30 0.20 -16.63
N ALA A 120 -22.10 1.09 -17.21
CA ALA A 120 -22.39 1.08 -18.64
C ALA A 120 -21.16 1.37 -19.50
N ARG A 121 -20.34 2.34 -19.07
CA ARG A 121 -19.04 2.64 -19.73
C ARG A 121 -18.10 1.44 -19.66
N LEU A 122 -18.00 0.79 -18.50
CA LEU A 122 -17.14 -0.37 -18.30
C LEU A 122 -17.64 -1.60 -19.05
N ASP A 123 -18.95 -1.81 -19.12
CA ASP A 123 -19.57 -2.89 -19.95
C ASP A 123 -19.21 -2.71 -21.43
N ALA A 124 -19.24 -1.48 -21.93
CA ALA A 124 -18.86 -1.18 -23.30
C ALA A 124 -17.37 -1.38 -23.59
N MET A 125 -16.49 -1.16 -22.57
CA MET A 125 -15.04 -1.34 -22.71
C MET A 125 -14.61 -2.81 -22.63
N ALA A 126 -15.25 -3.61 -21.78
CA ALA A 126 -14.93 -5.01 -21.54
C ALA A 126 -16.21 -5.87 -21.55
N PRO A 127 -16.83 -6.07 -22.75
CA PRO A 127 -18.10 -6.80 -22.84
C PRO A 127 -17.96 -8.30 -22.52
N ASP A 128 -16.77 -8.86 -22.72
CA ASP A 128 -16.50 -10.30 -22.59
C ASP A 128 -15.71 -10.65 -21.31
N ASN A 129 -15.31 -9.66 -20.52
CA ASN A 129 -14.44 -9.85 -19.35
C ASN A 129 -14.99 -9.19 -18.09
N PRO A 130 -14.91 -9.82 -16.91
CA PRO A 130 -15.03 -9.11 -15.65
C PRO A 130 -13.93 -8.04 -15.53
N LEU A 131 -14.32 -6.78 -15.32
CA LEU A 131 -13.41 -5.65 -15.21
C LEU A 131 -13.58 -4.96 -13.87
N ALA A 132 -12.49 -4.79 -13.12
CA ALA A 132 -12.42 -4.02 -11.89
C ALA A 132 -11.28 -3.00 -11.94
N ILE A 133 -11.59 -1.73 -11.74
CA ILE A 133 -10.62 -0.62 -11.73
C ILE A 133 -10.59 -0.03 -10.33
N MET A 134 -9.46 -0.17 -9.64
CA MET A 134 -9.22 0.43 -8.34
C MET A 134 -8.66 1.84 -8.49
N ILE A 135 -9.19 2.79 -7.75
CA ILE A 135 -8.62 4.15 -7.71
C ILE A 135 -7.32 4.20 -6.90
N GLN A 136 -6.58 5.30 -7.05
CA GLN A 136 -5.30 5.52 -6.37
C GLN A 136 -5.40 5.41 -4.83
N SER A 137 -6.49 5.85 -4.22
CA SER A 137 -6.67 5.78 -2.76
C SER A 137 -6.94 4.39 -2.22
N MET A 138 -7.23 3.40 -3.08
CA MET A 138 -7.61 2.02 -2.75
C MET A 138 -8.93 1.86 -1.96
N HIS A 139 -9.72 2.93 -1.84
CA HIS A 139 -11.02 2.91 -1.15
C HIS A 139 -12.23 2.84 -2.09
N THR A 140 -12.01 2.79 -3.41
CA THR A 140 -13.09 2.68 -4.40
C THR A 140 -12.66 1.77 -5.54
N VAL A 141 -13.58 0.91 -5.97
CA VAL A 141 -13.47 0.10 -7.18
C VAL A 141 -14.64 0.44 -8.11
N PHE A 142 -14.36 0.60 -9.39
CA PHE A 142 -15.35 0.63 -10.44
C PHE A 142 -15.41 -0.74 -11.12
N ALA A 143 -16.57 -1.38 -11.13
CA ALA A 143 -16.77 -2.72 -11.63
C ALA A 143 -17.84 -2.75 -12.73
N ASN A 144 -17.62 -3.53 -13.78
CA ASN A 144 -18.62 -3.77 -14.81
C ASN A 144 -19.65 -4.81 -14.37
N SER A 145 -20.69 -5.02 -15.18
CA SER A 145 -21.76 -5.98 -14.89
C SER A 145 -21.24 -7.41 -14.76
N ALA A 146 -20.26 -7.80 -15.56
CA ALA A 146 -19.67 -9.13 -15.51
C ALA A 146 -18.90 -9.36 -14.18
N ALA A 147 -18.15 -8.36 -13.69
CA ALA A 147 -17.45 -8.44 -12.42
C ALA A 147 -18.41 -8.53 -11.23
N LEU A 148 -19.45 -7.69 -11.20
CA LEU A 148 -20.48 -7.75 -10.15
C LEU A 148 -21.17 -9.12 -10.14
N ALA A 149 -21.59 -9.61 -11.30
CA ALA A 149 -22.24 -10.91 -11.42
C ALA A 149 -21.33 -12.08 -11.00
N ALA A 150 -20.05 -12.04 -11.34
CA ALA A 150 -19.07 -13.06 -10.94
C ALA A 150 -18.90 -13.13 -9.40
N CYS A 151 -19.15 -12.02 -8.70
CA CYS A 151 -19.12 -11.96 -7.24
C CYS A 151 -20.50 -12.20 -6.58
N GLY A 152 -21.54 -12.49 -7.35
CA GLY A 152 -22.92 -12.65 -6.85
C GLY A 152 -23.53 -11.33 -6.35
N ILE A 153 -23.01 -10.19 -6.80
CA ILE A 153 -23.50 -8.86 -6.45
C ILE A 153 -24.57 -8.44 -7.46
N ASP A 154 -25.79 -8.34 -7.02
CA ASP A 154 -26.94 -7.91 -7.81
C ASP A 154 -27.65 -6.68 -7.19
N GLU A 155 -28.75 -6.27 -7.78
CA GLU A 155 -29.52 -5.08 -7.35
C GLU A 155 -30.13 -5.23 -5.93
N SER A 156 -30.10 -6.41 -5.32
CA SER A 156 -30.59 -6.65 -3.95
C SER A 156 -29.51 -6.54 -2.88
N VAL A 157 -28.23 -6.38 -3.27
CA VAL A 157 -27.13 -6.26 -2.31
C VAL A 157 -27.36 -5.08 -1.38
N GLU A 158 -27.09 -5.27 -0.10
CA GLU A 158 -27.14 -4.23 0.92
C GLU A 158 -25.73 -3.72 1.26
N ASP A 159 -25.63 -2.47 1.69
CA ASP A 159 -24.38 -1.91 2.18
C ASP A 159 -23.90 -2.68 3.43
N SER A 160 -22.59 -2.83 3.60
CA SER A 160 -22.05 -3.52 4.77
C SER A 160 -22.22 -2.67 6.04
N GLY A 161 -22.48 -3.34 7.15
CA GLY A 161 -22.58 -2.67 8.45
C GLY A 161 -21.29 -2.00 8.95
N SER A 162 -20.15 -2.35 8.34
CA SER A 162 -18.80 -1.83 8.62
C SER A 162 -18.37 -0.68 7.71
N GLY A 163 -19.26 -0.21 6.82
CA GLY A 163 -19.01 0.98 6.02
C GLY A 163 -18.88 0.78 4.54
N GLY A 164 -18.81 -0.44 4.07
CA GLY A 164 -18.79 -0.74 2.64
C GLY A 164 -20.09 -0.35 1.95
N ARG A 165 -19.98 0.31 0.79
CA ARG A 165 -21.12 0.85 0.03
C ARG A 165 -21.15 0.33 -1.39
N TYR A 166 -22.37 0.03 -1.87
CA TYR A 166 -22.67 -0.26 -3.27
C TYR A 166 -23.48 0.92 -3.84
N VAL A 167 -22.78 1.82 -4.52
CA VAL A 167 -23.36 3.11 -4.98
C VAL A 167 -24.45 2.89 -6.01
N ARG A 168 -25.60 3.56 -5.82
CA ARG A 168 -26.78 3.47 -6.67
C ARG A 168 -27.10 4.79 -7.34
N ASP A 169 -27.68 4.70 -8.53
CA ASP A 169 -28.23 5.86 -9.23
C ASP A 169 -29.61 6.27 -8.63
N ALA A 170 -30.16 7.37 -9.14
CA ALA A 170 -31.45 7.89 -8.69
C ALA A 170 -32.64 6.90 -8.91
N SER A 171 -32.47 5.87 -9.73
CA SER A 171 -33.47 4.83 -9.96
C SER A 171 -33.26 3.60 -9.05
N GLY A 172 -32.25 3.62 -8.17
CA GLY A 172 -31.91 2.52 -7.28
C GLY A 172 -31.02 1.44 -7.91
N ARG A 173 -30.53 1.62 -9.14
CA ARG A 173 -29.66 0.64 -9.81
C ARG A 173 -28.21 0.84 -9.43
N LEU A 174 -27.45 -0.25 -9.30
CA LEU A 174 -26.02 -0.22 -9.06
C LEU A 174 -25.28 0.53 -10.19
N THR A 175 -24.44 1.49 -9.82
CA THR A 175 -23.63 2.25 -10.76
C THR A 175 -22.35 1.54 -11.18
N GLY A 176 -21.97 0.47 -10.48
CA GLY A 176 -20.69 -0.21 -10.59
C GLY A 176 -19.60 0.37 -9.67
N ARG A 177 -19.85 1.52 -9.01
CA ARG A 177 -18.97 2.06 -7.98
C ARG A 177 -19.20 1.35 -6.65
N VAL A 178 -18.13 0.80 -6.09
CA VAL A 178 -18.11 0.07 -4.82
C VAL A 178 -17.07 0.73 -3.92
N GLU A 179 -17.41 1.01 -2.68
CA GLU A 179 -16.60 1.79 -1.75
C GLU A 179 -16.31 1.01 -0.46
N GLU A 180 -15.14 1.28 0.09
CA GLU A 180 -14.55 0.71 1.30
C GLU A 180 -14.25 -0.79 1.22
N LEU A 181 -13.25 -1.20 1.98
CA LEU A 181 -12.60 -2.50 1.86
C LEU A 181 -13.57 -3.68 1.92
N ASP A 182 -14.53 -3.63 2.83
CA ASP A 182 -15.48 -4.74 3.03
C ASP A 182 -16.36 -5.00 1.81
N ALA A 183 -16.79 -3.93 1.11
CA ALA A 183 -17.59 -4.06 -0.10
C ALA A 183 -16.73 -4.37 -1.33
N ILE A 184 -15.50 -3.85 -1.40
CA ILE A 184 -14.61 -4.09 -2.56
C ILE A 184 -13.92 -5.46 -2.52
N TRP A 185 -13.75 -6.05 -1.34
CA TRP A 185 -13.02 -7.30 -1.16
C TRP A 185 -13.49 -8.46 -2.05
N PRO A 186 -14.80 -8.72 -2.18
CA PRO A 186 -15.30 -9.76 -3.10
C PRO A 186 -14.84 -9.58 -4.54
N LEU A 187 -14.66 -8.33 -5.00
CA LEU A 187 -14.18 -8.03 -6.35
C LEU A 187 -12.68 -8.29 -6.49
N LEU A 188 -11.90 -8.12 -5.42
CA LEU A 188 -10.45 -8.24 -5.44
C LEU A 188 -9.97 -9.68 -5.29
N VAL A 189 -10.71 -10.52 -4.57
CA VAL A 189 -10.27 -11.88 -4.20
C VAL A 189 -9.95 -12.75 -5.41
N HIS A 190 -10.60 -12.53 -6.55
CA HIS A 190 -10.35 -13.25 -7.79
C HIS A 190 -9.00 -12.91 -8.44
N GLY A 191 -8.41 -11.76 -8.10
CA GLY A 191 -7.08 -11.34 -8.55
C GLY A 191 -5.98 -11.61 -7.53
N MET A 192 -6.29 -12.26 -6.39
CA MET A 192 -5.28 -12.51 -5.35
C MET A 192 -4.31 -13.59 -5.77
N PRO A 193 -3.00 -13.38 -5.53
CA PRO A 193 -1.98 -14.37 -5.87
C PRO A 193 -2.04 -15.57 -4.93
N GLY A 194 -1.66 -16.75 -5.44
CA GLY A 194 -1.29 -17.86 -4.57
C GLY A 194 0.01 -17.55 -3.80
N PRO A 195 0.35 -18.34 -2.76
CA PRO A 195 1.49 -18.06 -1.87
C PRO A 195 2.83 -17.88 -2.59
N ASP A 196 3.14 -18.73 -3.56
CA ASP A 196 4.41 -18.68 -4.30
C ASP A 196 4.51 -17.39 -5.15
N LEU A 197 3.42 -17.01 -5.81
CA LEU A 197 3.37 -15.78 -6.59
C LEU A 197 3.43 -14.55 -5.69
N LEU A 198 2.76 -14.59 -4.54
CA LEU A 198 2.86 -13.51 -3.55
C LEU A 198 4.30 -13.30 -3.09
N ALA A 199 5.01 -14.36 -2.72
CA ALA A 199 6.41 -14.28 -2.31
C ALA A 199 7.28 -13.64 -3.39
N GLN A 200 7.11 -14.05 -4.66
CA GLN A 200 7.82 -13.45 -5.79
C GLN A 200 7.49 -11.96 -5.96
N GLN A 201 6.22 -11.59 -5.92
CA GLN A 201 5.77 -10.20 -6.06
C GLN A 201 6.30 -9.30 -4.94
N VAL A 202 6.36 -9.80 -3.71
CA VAL A 202 6.94 -9.09 -2.56
C VAL A 202 8.44 -8.92 -2.75
N ALA A 203 9.17 -9.96 -3.17
CA ALA A 203 10.60 -9.89 -3.46
C ALA A 203 10.91 -8.87 -4.57
N ASP A 204 10.14 -8.88 -5.66
CA ASP A 204 10.27 -7.92 -6.75
C ASP A 204 10.02 -6.49 -6.26
N GLN A 205 9.03 -6.30 -5.38
CA GLN A 205 8.74 -4.99 -4.79
C GLN A 205 9.88 -4.49 -3.90
N TYR A 206 10.50 -5.37 -3.14
CA TYR A 206 11.70 -5.02 -2.36
C TYR A 206 12.86 -4.62 -3.26
N GLY A 207 13.05 -5.29 -4.40
CA GLY A 207 14.00 -4.88 -5.42
C GLY A 207 13.77 -3.44 -5.90
N ARG A 208 12.51 -3.08 -6.22
CA ARG A 208 12.14 -1.72 -6.62
C ARG A 208 12.43 -0.67 -5.55
N TYR A 209 12.17 -0.97 -4.28
CA TYR A 209 12.53 -0.08 -3.19
C TYR A 209 14.05 0.12 -3.09
N ALA A 210 14.81 -0.96 -3.20
CA ALA A 210 16.27 -0.90 -3.14
C ALA A 210 16.88 -0.11 -4.31
N GLU A 211 16.32 -0.19 -5.52
CA GLU A 211 16.76 0.57 -6.70
C GLU A 211 16.72 2.08 -6.49
N VAL A 212 15.83 2.59 -5.62
CA VAL A 212 15.74 4.01 -5.29
C VAL A 212 16.40 4.37 -3.95
N GLY A 213 17.20 3.44 -3.37
CA GLY A 213 17.98 3.67 -2.16
C GLY A 213 17.20 3.48 -0.85
N ILE A 214 16.00 2.90 -0.87
CA ILE A 214 15.28 2.52 0.34
C ILE A 214 15.94 1.26 0.92
N THR A 215 16.32 1.30 2.18
CA THR A 215 16.98 0.21 2.90
C THR A 215 16.19 -0.31 4.11
N CYS A 216 15.11 0.39 4.45
CA CYS A 216 14.21 0.01 5.53
C CYS A 216 12.76 0.37 5.14
N VAL A 217 11.84 -0.55 5.38
CA VAL A 217 10.43 -0.42 5.02
C VAL A 217 9.56 -0.66 6.25
N GLY A 218 8.67 0.28 6.56
CA GLY A 218 7.59 0.14 7.53
C GLY A 218 6.33 -0.40 6.85
N MET A 219 6.01 -1.67 7.06
CA MET A 219 4.78 -2.28 6.56
C MET A 219 3.62 -2.01 7.51
N ALA A 220 2.71 -1.13 7.14
CA ALA A 220 1.61 -0.64 7.98
C ALA A 220 0.35 -1.54 7.88
N GLY A 221 0.46 -2.77 8.32
CA GLY A 221 -0.55 -3.83 8.21
C GLY A 221 -0.32 -4.74 7.01
N THR A 222 -0.61 -6.02 7.18
CA THR A 222 -0.60 -7.03 6.12
C THR A 222 -1.96 -7.14 5.47
N PHE A 223 -1.99 -7.27 4.15
CA PHE A 223 -3.23 -7.54 3.41
C PHE A 223 -3.26 -8.94 2.82
N LEU A 224 -2.13 -9.47 2.36
CA LEU A 224 -2.08 -10.71 1.59
C LEU A 224 -1.27 -11.84 2.26
N GLY A 225 -0.37 -11.53 3.17
CA GLY A 225 0.60 -12.51 3.70
C GLY A 225 0.18 -13.28 4.97
N GLY A 226 -0.99 -12.99 5.50
CA GLY A 226 -1.45 -13.55 6.79
C GLY A 226 -0.73 -12.95 8.01
N GLY A 227 -1.36 -13.05 9.17
CA GLY A 227 -0.90 -12.41 10.41
C GLY A 227 0.27 -13.11 11.10
N ASP A 228 0.76 -14.25 10.62
CA ASP A 228 1.95 -14.94 11.13
C ASP A 228 3.26 -14.47 10.47
N PHE A 229 3.15 -13.65 9.41
CA PHE A 229 4.28 -13.11 8.65
C PHE A 229 5.25 -14.14 8.07
N ALA A 230 4.84 -15.39 7.88
CA ALA A 230 5.72 -16.47 7.44
C ALA A 230 6.44 -16.11 6.13
N THR A 231 5.71 -15.65 5.11
CA THR A 231 6.28 -15.23 3.81
C THR A 231 7.40 -14.20 3.97
N TYR A 232 7.20 -13.20 4.82
CA TYR A 232 8.17 -12.11 5.00
C TYR A 232 9.40 -12.57 5.78
N ARG A 233 9.22 -13.42 6.79
CA ARG A 233 10.35 -14.03 7.53
C ARG A 233 11.19 -14.92 6.64
N ASP A 234 10.53 -15.73 5.83
CA ASP A 234 11.22 -16.68 4.94
C ASP A 234 12.02 -15.93 3.86
N LEU A 235 11.46 -14.84 3.31
CA LEU A 235 12.19 -13.94 2.40
C LEU A 235 13.41 -13.30 3.08
N ALA A 236 13.26 -12.81 4.31
CA ALA A 236 14.37 -12.22 5.07
C ALA A 236 15.46 -13.27 5.38
N ALA A 237 15.07 -14.46 5.81
CA ALA A 237 16.00 -15.57 6.11
C ALA A 237 16.71 -16.12 4.87
N GLY A 238 16.08 -16.03 3.68
CA GLY A 238 16.68 -16.45 2.41
C GLY A 238 17.84 -15.59 1.95
N GLY A 239 18.03 -14.41 2.53
CA GLY A 239 19.12 -13.48 2.18
C GLY A 239 18.94 -12.76 0.85
N ASP A 240 17.82 -12.96 0.17
CA ASP A 240 17.48 -12.33 -1.12
C ASP A 240 16.82 -10.96 -0.95
N VAL A 241 16.54 -10.57 0.29
CA VAL A 241 15.88 -9.29 0.62
C VAL A 241 16.93 -8.20 0.86
N PRO A 242 17.03 -7.19 0.01
CA PRO A 242 18.08 -6.18 0.10
C PRO A 242 17.79 -5.08 1.13
N LEU A 243 16.75 -5.23 1.96
CA LEU A 243 16.29 -4.20 2.89
C LEU A 243 15.74 -4.79 4.20
N ARG A 244 15.57 -3.94 5.21
CA ARG A 244 14.95 -4.29 6.49
C ARG A 244 13.44 -4.04 6.43
N LEU A 245 12.65 -5.00 6.92
CA LEU A 245 11.20 -4.89 7.07
C LEU A 245 10.81 -4.76 8.54
N VAL A 246 10.12 -3.67 8.86
CA VAL A 246 9.51 -3.42 10.18
C VAL A 246 8.00 -3.49 10.00
N ALA A 247 7.39 -4.57 10.49
CA ALA A 247 5.98 -4.86 10.26
C ALA A 247 5.10 -4.39 11.43
N TYR A 248 3.89 -3.97 11.09
CA TYR A 248 2.80 -3.70 12.02
C TYR A 248 1.66 -4.67 11.71
N MET A 249 1.18 -5.41 12.73
CA MET A 249 0.03 -6.31 12.60
C MET A 249 -1.25 -5.50 12.53
N ARG A 250 -2.29 -6.05 11.93
CA ARG A 250 -3.64 -5.51 12.14
C ARG A 250 -4.10 -5.82 13.57
N HIS A 251 -4.88 -4.91 14.16
CA HIS A 251 -5.29 -5.05 15.56
C HIS A 251 -6.08 -6.34 15.83
N GLU A 252 -6.92 -6.78 14.89
CA GLU A 252 -7.68 -8.03 15.02
C GLU A 252 -6.75 -9.25 15.07
N GLU A 253 -5.65 -9.22 14.33
CA GLU A 253 -4.64 -10.27 14.33
C GLU A 253 -3.82 -10.25 15.62
N ALA A 254 -3.48 -9.04 16.11
CA ALA A 254 -2.66 -8.86 17.30
C ALA A 254 -3.35 -9.39 18.57
N LEU A 255 -4.64 -9.13 18.74
CA LEU A 255 -5.42 -9.59 19.90
C LEU A 255 -5.52 -11.12 19.99
N GLY A 256 -5.40 -11.83 18.87
CA GLY A 256 -5.41 -13.31 18.84
C GLY A 256 -4.04 -13.94 18.64
N SER A 257 -2.98 -13.14 18.52
CA SER A 257 -1.66 -13.62 18.12
C SER A 257 -0.86 -14.18 19.29
N HIS A 258 -0.04 -15.19 18.99
CA HIS A 258 1.04 -15.68 19.87
C HIS A 258 2.34 -14.89 19.69
N LEU A 259 2.41 -13.96 18.74
CA LEU A 259 3.57 -13.11 18.53
C LEU A 259 3.66 -12.05 19.63
N ALA A 260 4.89 -11.67 19.95
CA ALA A 260 5.19 -10.64 20.94
C ALA A 260 5.80 -9.40 20.27
N PRO A 261 5.71 -8.21 20.86
CA PRO A 261 6.41 -7.03 20.40
C PRO A 261 7.91 -7.31 20.22
N GLY A 262 8.47 -6.88 19.08
CA GLY A 262 9.87 -7.12 18.75
C GLY A 262 10.17 -8.53 18.21
N HIS A 263 9.15 -9.37 17.97
CA HIS A 263 9.35 -10.65 17.28
C HIS A 263 10.01 -10.41 15.92
N GLY A 264 11.06 -11.14 15.61
CA GLY A 264 11.82 -10.93 14.38
C GLY A 264 12.77 -12.08 14.06
N ASP A 265 13.59 -11.89 13.04
CA ASP A 265 14.67 -12.80 12.69
C ASP A 265 15.96 -12.52 13.52
N ASP A 266 16.87 -13.51 13.53
CA ASP A 266 18.14 -13.40 14.24
C ASP A 266 19.10 -12.38 13.61
N GLU A 267 18.93 -12.05 12.33
CA GLU A 267 19.77 -11.12 11.59
C GLU A 267 19.25 -9.68 11.65
N GLY A 268 18.01 -9.48 12.12
CA GLY A 268 17.38 -8.17 12.27
C GLY A 268 16.94 -7.54 10.95
N LEU A 269 16.70 -8.34 9.91
CA LEU A 269 16.12 -7.90 8.64
C LEU A 269 14.59 -7.87 8.68
N PHE A 270 13.97 -8.67 9.56
CA PHE A 270 12.53 -8.66 9.80
C PHE A 270 12.22 -8.44 11.28
N SER A 271 11.24 -7.61 11.57
CA SER A 271 10.70 -7.45 12.92
C SER A 271 9.25 -7.01 12.91
N VAL A 272 8.49 -7.41 13.95
CA VAL A 272 7.13 -6.94 14.21
C VAL A 272 7.20 -5.89 15.30
N ALA A 273 7.06 -4.61 14.93
CA ALA A 273 7.25 -3.49 15.85
C ALA A 273 5.98 -3.11 16.60
N GLY A 274 4.80 -3.25 15.98
CA GLY A 274 3.59 -2.72 16.55
C GLY A 274 2.32 -3.22 15.88
N VAL A 275 1.27 -2.47 16.11
CA VAL A 275 -0.09 -2.77 15.65
C VAL A 275 -0.65 -1.59 14.88
N LYS A 276 -1.28 -1.87 13.75
CA LYS A 276 -2.06 -0.92 12.94
C LYS A 276 -3.55 -1.12 13.19
N LEU A 277 -4.25 -0.04 13.40
CA LEU A 277 -5.71 0.01 13.34
C LEU A 277 -6.17 1.22 12.51
N TRP A 278 -7.37 1.14 11.96
CA TRP A 278 -8.00 2.23 11.21
C TRP A 278 -9.15 2.80 12.04
N TYR A 279 -8.94 3.99 12.63
CA TYR A 279 -9.96 4.66 13.43
C TYR A 279 -11.13 5.15 12.59
N ASP A 280 -10.86 5.58 11.37
CA ASP A 280 -11.83 6.12 10.42
C ASP A 280 -11.52 5.66 8.98
N GLY A 281 -12.14 6.28 8.00
CA GLY A 281 -12.00 5.92 6.59
C GLY A 281 -11.10 6.87 5.80
N SER A 282 -11.51 7.13 4.56
CA SER A 282 -10.74 7.88 3.57
C SER A 282 -11.34 9.26 3.25
N PRO A 283 -10.52 10.29 3.04
CA PRO A 283 -11.01 11.58 2.56
C PRO A 283 -11.61 11.51 1.15
N TYR A 284 -11.21 10.52 0.34
CA TYR A 284 -11.70 10.35 -1.04
C TYR A 284 -13.10 9.75 -1.13
N THR A 285 -13.59 9.14 -0.05
CA THR A 285 -14.94 8.57 0.05
C THR A 285 -15.84 9.36 1.01
N GLY A 286 -15.29 10.40 1.64
CA GLY A 286 -16.01 11.20 2.65
C GLY A 286 -16.19 10.47 3.99
N THR A 287 -15.40 9.43 4.25
CA THR A 287 -15.50 8.59 5.45
C THR A 287 -14.46 8.89 6.52
N MET A 288 -13.40 9.68 6.18
CA MET A 288 -12.48 10.21 7.18
C MET A 288 -13.22 11.17 8.12
N LEU A 289 -13.07 10.99 9.43
CA LEU A 289 -13.76 11.77 10.46
C LEU A 289 -13.16 13.17 10.59
N LEU A 290 -14.01 14.18 10.42
CA LEU A 290 -13.67 15.60 10.50
C LEU A 290 -14.54 16.30 11.55
N ASP A 291 -14.04 17.39 12.12
CA ASP A 291 -14.84 18.28 12.99
C ASP A 291 -15.83 19.10 12.20
N ASP A 292 -15.42 19.59 11.00
CA ASP A 292 -16.25 20.36 10.08
C ASP A 292 -16.63 19.52 8.86
N PRO A 293 -17.79 19.78 8.23
CA PRO A 293 -18.19 19.06 7.01
C PRO A 293 -17.18 19.19 5.88
N TYR A 294 -17.12 18.14 5.03
CA TYR A 294 -16.42 18.21 3.76
C TYR A 294 -16.93 19.40 2.93
N LEU A 295 -16.02 20.00 2.14
CA LEU A 295 -16.35 21.17 1.34
C LEU A 295 -17.33 20.84 0.22
N ASP A 296 -18.32 21.68 0.01
CA ASP A 296 -19.24 21.63 -1.14
C ASP A 296 -18.53 22.16 -2.40
N THR A 297 -17.63 21.37 -2.96
CA THR A 297 -16.92 21.66 -4.21
C THR A 297 -17.32 20.68 -5.30
N GLU A 298 -17.13 21.07 -6.56
CA GLU A 298 -17.35 20.17 -7.71
C GLU A 298 -16.55 18.86 -7.55
N LEU A 299 -15.32 18.95 -7.04
CA LEU A 299 -14.50 17.77 -6.75
C LEU A 299 -15.18 16.85 -5.72
N CYS A 300 -15.59 17.39 -4.58
CA CYS A 300 -16.18 16.57 -3.52
C CYS A 300 -17.55 16.02 -3.93
N CYS A 301 -18.47 16.89 -4.34
CA CYS A 301 -19.87 16.51 -4.56
C CYS A 301 -20.10 15.76 -5.88
N CYS A 302 -19.44 16.19 -6.98
CA CYS A 302 -19.72 15.66 -8.30
C CYS A 302 -18.73 14.55 -8.71
N THR A 303 -17.45 14.74 -8.43
CA THR A 303 -16.40 13.79 -8.84
C THR A 303 -16.23 12.66 -7.83
N LEU A 304 -16.05 12.99 -6.55
CA LEU A 304 -15.88 12.00 -5.49
C LEU A 304 -17.22 11.46 -4.96
N GLY A 305 -18.34 12.16 -5.21
CA GLY A 305 -19.68 11.74 -4.79
C GLY A 305 -19.87 11.82 -3.27
N ILE A 306 -19.14 12.71 -2.60
CA ILE A 306 -19.26 12.96 -1.17
C ILE A 306 -20.52 13.79 -0.92
N GLU A 307 -21.42 13.32 -0.07
CA GLU A 307 -22.66 14.01 0.25
C GLU A 307 -22.39 15.29 1.02
N SER A 308 -23.09 16.36 0.63
CA SER A 308 -23.01 17.66 1.33
C SER A 308 -23.36 17.51 2.80
N GLY A 309 -22.57 18.17 3.65
CA GLY A 309 -22.76 18.16 5.10
C GLY A 309 -22.23 16.92 5.83
N THR A 310 -21.63 15.95 5.12
CA THR A 310 -21.01 14.81 5.79
C THR A 310 -19.72 15.23 6.52
N VAL A 311 -19.48 14.61 7.68
CA VAL A 311 -18.25 14.77 8.49
C VAL A 311 -17.45 13.47 8.59
N GLY A 312 -17.84 12.45 7.83
CA GLY A 312 -17.27 11.10 7.98
C GLY A 312 -17.80 10.40 9.25
N ARG A 313 -17.09 9.36 9.66
CA ARG A 313 -17.48 8.58 10.84
C ARG A 313 -16.31 7.77 11.40
N PRO A 314 -16.29 7.49 12.71
CA PRO A 314 -15.33 6.56 13.28
C PRO A 314 -15.73 5.11 12.97
N ASN A 315 -14.74 4.22 12.88
CA ASN A 315 -14.94 2.76 12.77
C ASN A 315 -15.15 2.09 14.13
N PHE A 316 -14.86 2.81 15.22
CA PHE A 316 -14.98 2.31 16.59
C PHE A 316 -15.80 3.26 17.45
N ASP A 317 -16.59 2.70 18.35
CA ASP A 317 -17.07 3.48 19.51
C ASP A 317 -15.85 3.93 20.34
N PRO A 318 -15.82 5.17 20.85
CA PRO A 318 -14.70 5.65 21.65
C PRO A 318 -14.42 4.85 22.94
N ALA A 319 -15.40 4.13 23.49
CA ALA A 319 -15.18 3.26 24.64
C ALA A 319 -14.49 1.96 24.22
N ASP A 320 -14.95 1.34 23.14
CA ASP A 320 -14.35 0.12 22.57
C ASP A 320 -12.89 0.38 22.12
N LEU A 321 -12.65 1.52 21.47
CA LEU A 321 -11.29 1.92 21.09
C LEU A 321 -10.36 2.02 22.30
N ARG A 322 -10.81 2.63 23.42
CA ARG A 322 -9.99 2.73 24.63
C ARG A 322 -9.68 1.37 25.24
N GLU A 323 -10.62 0.43 25.19
CA GLU A 323 -10.42 -0.94 25.66
C GLU A 323 -9.35 -1.65 24.80
N ILE A 324 -9.51 -1.63 23.47
CA ILE A 324 -8.56 -2.21 22.51
C ILE A 324 -7.15 -1.62 22.70
N LEU A 325 -7.03 -0.29 22.72
CA LEU A 325 -5.75 0.39 22.92
C LEU A 325 -5.14 0.06 24.29
N GLY A 326 -5.96 -0.04 25.34
CA GLY A 326 -5.53 -0.41 26.67
C GLY A 326 -4.95 -1.83 26.71
N GLU A 327 -5.61 -2.79 26.09
CA GLU A 327 -5.17 -4.18 26.00
C GLU A 327 -3.85 -4.32 25.22
N LEU A 328 -3.77 -3.68 24.06
CA LEU A 328 -2.56 -3.69 23.24
C LEU A 328 -1.37 -3.02 23.95
N HIS A 329 -1.60 -1.87 24.60
CA HIS A 329 -0.57 -1.18 25.37
C HIS A 329 -0.07 -1.99 26.56
N HIS A 330 -0.98 -2.61 27.33
CA HIS A 330 -0.60 -3.46 28.46
C HIS A 330 0.18 -4.72 28.03
N SER A 331 -0.07 -5.18 26.81
CA SER A 331 0.67 -6.27 26.18
C SER A 331 2.02 -5.83 25.60
N GLY A 332 2.36 -4.54 25.70
CA GLY A 332 3.63 -3.98 25.26
C GLY A 332 3.69 -3.58 23.78
N TRP A 333 2.56 -3.59 23.08
CA TRP A 333 2.51 -3.18 21.68
C TRP A 333 2.60 -1.66 21.52
N GLN A 334 3.36 -1.22 20.50
CA GLN A 334 3.22 0.09 19.90
C GLN A 334 1.97 0.08 19.00
N VAL A 335 1.14 1.12 19.07
CA VAL A 335 -0.06 1.27 18.23
C VAL A 335 0.06 2.55 17.41
#